data_2bb25bf98c6e13243485240a149b5a45
#
_entry.id   2bb25bf98c6e13243485240a149b5a45
#
_cell.length_a   1.000
_cell.length_b   1.000
_cell.length_c   1.000
_cell.angle_alpha   90.00
_cell.angle_beta   90.00
_cell.angle_gamma   90.00
#
_symmetry.space_group_name_H-M   'P 1'
#
loop_
_entity.id
_entity.type
_entity.pdbx_description
1 polymer ?
#
loop_
_entity_poly.entity_id
_entity_poly.type
_entity_poly.pdbx_seq_one_letter_code
_entity_poly.pdbx_strand_id
1 'polypeptide(L)'
;CANVGCVPSKALLAASLAYAKARKGSSALGLKPVIPVMDFDQMQRHRAKAVKDSNRGVAMLFKKAGVEFVPEKVGFRTKAQTGWELKTAGGQILLAKHVIVACGTRPRALPGLQFDEDVVCSNTGALAFKVPPKSLGIIGAGVIGLELGSVWSRLGSVVTVFDMAADVLSFAGKTVSDAARKMLSEQGLQFELGVLITDVQRSEEGVNVTFERDGIKETRTFERLLVAIGRRSAIEDVNPQAV
;
A
#
# COMPACT_ATOMS: atom_id res chain seq x y z
N CYS A 1 4.72 -6.70 -4.98
CA CYS A 1 3.84 -7.14 -3.87
C CYS A 1 4.59 -7.87 -2.74
N ALA A 2 5.67 -8.64 -3.04
CA ALA A 2 6.38 -9.37 -1.99
C ALA A 2 7.06 -8.46 -0.96
N ASN A 3 7.71 -7.39 -1.39
CA ASN A 3 8.53 -6.54 -0.51
C ASN A 3 7.76 -5.37 0.12
N VAL A 4 6.95 -4.66 -0.66
CA VAL A 4 6.30 -3.39 -0.25
C VAL A 4 4.83 -3.34 -0.68
N GLY A 5 4.11 -4.45 -0.63
CA GLY A 5 2.71 -4.53 -1.06
C GLY A 5 1.96 -5.63 -0.32
N CYS A 6 1.47 -6.63 -1.06
CA CYS A 6 0.52 -7.61 -0.57
C CYS A 6 1.03 -8.42 0.64
N VAL A 7 2.26 -8.95 0.60
CA VAL A 7 2.79 -9.79 1.69
C VAL A 7 2.90 -9.02 3.02
N PRO A 8 3.59 -7.86 3.07
CA PRO A 8 3.67 -7.10 4.31
C PRO A 8 2.32 -6.55 4.78
N SER A 9 1.40 -6.14 3.88
CA SER A 9 0.07 -5.67 4.31
C SER A 9 -0.77 -6.79 4.91
N LYS A 10 -0.71 -8.02 4.37
CA LYS A 10 -1.43 -9.18 4.95
C LYS A 10 -0.86 -9.58 6.33
N ALA A 11 0.45 -9.47 6.52
CA ALA A 11 1.06 -9.70 7.83
C ALA A 11 0.57 -8.69 8.89
N LEU A 12 0.51 -7.40 8.53
CA LEU A 12 -0.04 -6.37 9.42
C LEU A 12 -1.54 -6.52 9.65
N LEU A 13 -2.31 -6.86 8.61
CA LEU A 13 -3.75 -7.13 8.73
C LEU A 13 -4.02 -8.28 9.70
N ALA A 14 -3.24 -9.37 9.62
CA ALA A 14 -3.37 -10.51 10.54
C ALA A 14 -3.07 -10.08 11.99
N ALA A 15 -1.97 -9.38 12.22
CA ALA A 15 -1.58 -8.90 13.56
C ALA A 15 -2.62 -7.94 14.15
N SER A 16 -3.05 -6.93 13.38
CA SER A 16 -4.04 -5.96 13.84
C SER A 16 -5.43 -6.59 14.07
N LEU A 17 -5.79 -7.62 13.29
CA LEU A 17 -7.03 -8.36 13.48
C LEU A 17 -6.99 -9.17 14.78
N ALA A 18 -5.88 -9.84 15.09
CA ALA A 18 -5.70 -10.56 16.34
C ALA A 18 -5.84 -9.62 17.55
N TYR A 19 -5.21 -8.45 17.47
CA TYR A 19 -5.34 -7.39 18.47
C TYR A 19 -6.80 -6.95 18.66
N ALA A 20 -7.50 -6.64 17.57
CA ALA A 20 -8.90 -6.19 17.61
C ALA A 20 -9.84 -7.27 18.15
N LYS A 21 -9.63 -8.55 17.80
CA LYS A 21 -10.39 -9.68 18.32
C LYS A 21 -10.19 -9.86 19.82
N ALA A 22 -8.96 -9.79 20.30
CA ALA A 22 -8.66 -9.89 21.74
C ALA A 22 -9.35 -8.73 22.51
N ARG A 23 -9.28 -7.52 21.97
CA ARG A 23 -9.91 -6.34 22.57
C ARG A 23 -11.42 -6.44 22.64
N LYS A 24 -12.07 -6.98 21.59
CA LYS A 24 -13.53 -7.12 21.53
C LYS A 24 -14.04 -8.31 22.38
N GLY A 25 -13.25 -9.36 22.53
CA GLY A 25 -13.71 -10.64 23.08
C GLY A 25 -14.75 -11.32 22.18
N SER A 26 -15.41 -12.34 22.72
CA SER A 26 -16.54 -13.00 22.06
C SER A 26 -17.43 -13.64 23.14
N SER A 27 -18.55 -13.03 23.47
CA SER A 27 -19.49 -13.53 24.47
C SER A 27 -20.06 -14.89 24.08
N ALA A 28 -20.32 -15.12 22.81
CA ALA A 28 -20.81 -16.41 22.30
C ALA A 28 -19.82 -17.57 22.52
N LEU A 29 -18.52 -17.27 22.63
CA LEU A 29 -17.46 -18.25 22.90
C LEU A 29 -16.96 -18.20 24.37
N GLY A 30 -17.57 -17.41 25.22
CA GLY A 30 -17.13 -17.20 26.59
C GLY A 30 -15.85 -16.38 26.75
N LEU A 31 -15.35 -15.74 25.68
CA LEU A 31 -14.15 -14.90 25.70
C LEU A 31 -14.51 -13.49 26.16
N LYS A 32 -13.99 -13.09 27.32
CA LYS A 32 -14.14 -11.70 27.82
C LYS A 32 -13.24 -10.75 27.05
N PRO A 33 -13.67 -9.48 26.84
CA PRO A 33 -12.79 -8.42 26.34
C PRO A 33 -11.56 -8.26 27.24
N VAL A 34 -10.40 -8.03 26.62
CA VAL A 34 -9.16 -7.71 27.33
C VAL A 34 -8.58 -6.43 26.76
N ILE A 35 -7.69 -5.77 27.49
CA ILE A 35 -6.89 -4.65 26.98
C ILE A 35 -5.52 -5.24 26.58
N PRO A 36 -5.36 -5.66 25.31
CA PRO A 36 -4.09 -6.20 24.88
C PRO A 36 -3.05 -5.09 24.75
N VAL A 37 -1.80 -5.40 25.04
CA VAL A 37 -0.67 -4.54 24.77
C VAL A 37 -0.02 -5.02 23.46
N MET A 38 0.14 -4.09 22.49
CA MET A 38 0.81 -4.41 21.22
C MET A 38 2.30 -4.07 21.33
N ASP A 39 3.15 -5.07 21.14
CA ASP A 39 4.57 -4.86 20.85
C ASP A 39 4.72 -4.51 19.36
N PHE A 40 4.80 -3.22 19.05
CA PHE A 40 4.90 -2.72 17.67
C PHE A 40 6.21 -3.13 17.00
N ASP A 41 7.30 -3.23 17.74
CA ASP A 41 8.58 -3.69 17.19
C ASP A 41 8.48 -5.16 16.78
N GLN A 42 7.86 -6.00 17.61
CA GLN A 42 7.63 -7.40 17.26
C GLN A 42 6.66 -7.54 16.08
N MET A 43 5.63 -6.72 16.00
CA MET A 43 4.71 -6.69 14.84
C MET A 43 5.48 -6.34 13.56
N GLN A 44 6.39 -5.35 13.59
CA GLN A 44 7.21 -5.00 12.45
C GLN A 44 8.24 -6.08 12.11
N ARG A 45 8.82 -6.77 13.11
CA ARG A 45 9.67 -7.96 12.89
C ARG A 45 8.89 -9.09 12.24
N HIS A 46 7.65 -9.35 12.66
CA HIS A 46 6.77 -10.34 12.02
C HIS A 46 6.51 -10.00 10.55
N ARG A 47 6.18 -8.73 10.25
CA ARG A 47 6.02 -8.25 8.87
C ARG A 47 7.29 -8.47 8.03
N ALA A 48 8.45 -8.08 8.57
CA ALA A 48 9.73 -8.23 7.88
C ALA A 48 10.09 -9.71 7.66
N LYS A 49 9.81 -10.56 8.63
CA LYS A 49 9.99 -12.02 8.51
C LYS A 49 9.12 -12.60 7.39
N ALA A 50 7.84 -12.23 7.29
CA ALA A 50 6.96 -12.70 6.23
C ALA A 50 7.50 -12.34 4.84
N VAL A 51 8.03 -11.12 4.66
CA VAL A 51 8.71 -10.69 3.42
C VAL A 51 9.94 -11.56 3.14
N LYS A 52 10.81 -11.74 4.14
CA LYS A 52 12.04 -12.54 4.01
C LYS A 52 11.73 -14.00 3.62
N ASP A 53 10.76 -14.60 4.28
CA ASP A 53 10.36 -15.99 4.02
C ASP A 53 9.77 -16.15 2.61
N SER A 54 8.95 -15.19 2.14
CA SER A 54 8.42 -15.17 0.78
C SER A 54 9.54 -15.09 -0.26
N ASN A 55 10.50 -14.18 -0.09
CA ASN A 55 11.63 -14.03 -1.00
C ASN A 55 12.53 -15.28 -1.01
N ARG A 56 12.78 -15.88 0.16
CA ARG A 56 13.53 -17.14 0.28
C ARG A 56 12.83 -18.28 -0.47
N GLY A 57 11.50 -18.37 -0.35
CA GLY A 57 10.70 -19.35 -1.07
C GLY A 57 10.86 -19.23 -2.59
N VAL A 58 10.76 -18.00 -3.12
CA VAL A 58 10.96 -17.73 -4.56
C VAL A 58 12.39 -18.11 -4.99
N ALA A 59 13.42 -17.73 -4.24
CA ALA A 59 14.82 -18.08 -4.55
C ALA A 59 15.04 -19.60 -4.57
N MET A 60 14.42 -20.34 -3.65
CA MET A 60 14.46 -21.81 -3.64
C MET A 60 13.80 -22.41 -4.89
N LEU A 61 12.65 -21.87 -5.31
CA LEU A 61 11.96 -22.31 -6.52
C LEU A 61 12.78 -22.03 -7.78
N PHE A 62 13.43 -20.88 -7.88
CA PHE A 62 14.35 -20.57 -8.99
C PHE A 62 15.49 -21.60 -9.07
N LYS A 63 16.14 -21.86 -7.93
CA LYS A 63 17.22 -22.88 -7.87
C LYS A 63 16.70 -24.27 -8.29
N LYS A 64 15.53 -24.67 -7.80
CA LYS A 64 14.95 -26.00 -8.13
C LYS A 64 14.57 -26.11 -9.61
N ALA A 65 14.12 -25.02 -10.23
CA ALA A 65 13.72 -24.97 -11.64
C ALA A 65 14.90 -24.70 -12.60
N GLY A 66 16.12 -24.53 -12.09
CA GLY A 66 17.30 -24.21 -12.93
C GLY A 66 17.21 -22.82 -13.57
N VAL A 67 16.47 -21.88 -12.96
CA VAL A 67 16.38 -20.51 -13.44
C VAL A 67 17.61 -19.74 -13.00
N GLU A 68 18.32 -19.15 -13.96
CA GLU A 68 19.41 -18.21 -13.69
C GLU A 68 18.81 -16.87 -13.20
N PHE A 69 19.29 -16.41 -12.04
CA PHE A 69 18.85 -15.14 -11.45
C PHE A 69 19.94 -14.08 -11.61
N VAL A 70 19.64 -13.03 -12.36
CA VAL A 70 20.52 -11.87 -12.55
C VAL A 70 20.05 -10.75 -11.61
N PRO A 71 20.78 -10.45 -10.51
CA PRO A 71 20.34 -9.48 -9.48
C PRO A 71 20.62 -8.02 -9.89
N GLU A 72 20.33 -7.68 -11.13
CA GLU A 72 20.59 -6.36 -11.70
C GLU A 72 19.33 -5.79 -12.37
N LYS A 73 19.30 -4.47 -12.52
CA LYS A 73 18.35 -3.83 -13.43
C LYS A 73 18.69 -4.20 -14.86
N VAL A 74 17.66 -4.55 -15.63
CA VAL A 74 17.78 -4.96 -17.03
C VAL A 74 16.85 -4.12 -17.88
N GLY A 75 17.32 -3.63 -19.01
CA GLY A 75 16.51 -2.91 -19.98
C GLY A 75 16.72 -3.43 -21.39
N PHE A 76 15.78 -3.18 -22.29
CA PHE A 76 15.93 -3.47 -23.70
C PHE A 76 17.04 -2.61 -24.29
N ARG A 77 17.87 -3.25 -25.14
CA ARG A 77 18.92 -2.57 -25.93
C ARG A 77 18.50 -2.43 -27.39
N THR A 78 18.10 -3.54 -28.01
CA THR A 78 17.66 -3.55 -29.40
C THR A 78 16.91 -4.86 -29.72
N LYS A 79 16.19 -4.87 -30.82
CA LYS A 79 15.66 -6.10 -31.42
C LYS A 79 16.80 -6.82 -32.17
N ALA A 80 17.03 -8.10 -31.86
CA ALA A 80 17.96 -8.96 -32.59
C ALA A 80 17.25 -9.68 -33.76
N GLN A 81 18.01 -10.36 -34.62
CA GLN A 81 17.43 -11.14 -35.73
C GLN A 81 16.48 -12.24 -35.25
N THR A 82 16.78 -12.86 -34.10
CA THR A 82 16.03 -13.98 -33.52
C THR A 82 15.67 -13.71 -32.04
N GLY A 83 15.04 -12.57 -31.74
CA GLY A 83 14.65 -12.24 -30.37
C GLY A 83 15.07 -10.84 -29.94
N TRP A 84 15.54 -10.72 -28.71
CA TRP A 84 15.78 -9.46 -28.02
C TRP A 84 17.17 -9.43 -27.38
N GLU A 85 17.86 -8.32 -27.52
CA GLU A 85 19.04 -8.00 -26.72
C GLU A 85 18.62 -7.16 -25.53
N LEU A 86 18.99 -7.62 -24.34
CA LEU A 86 18.82 -6.92 -23.09
C LEU A 86 20.19 -6.55 -22.53
N LYS A 87 20.26 -5.42 -21.81
CA LYS A 87 21.50 -4.97 -21.14
C LYS A 87 21.25 -4.80 -19.66
N THR A 88 22.12 -5.39 -18.84
CA THR A 88 22.12 -5.19 -17.39
C THR A 88 22.77 -3.85 -17.02
N ALA A 89 22.54 -3.38 -15.79
CA ALA A 89 23.19 -2.17 -15.27
C ALA A 89 24.72 -2.30 -15.23
N GLY A 90 25.25 -3.51 -15.01
CA GLY A 90 26.68 -3.83 -15.08
C GLY A 90 27.25 -3.96 -16.48
N GLY A 91 26.41 -3.81 -17.53
CA GLY A 91 26.85 -3.82 -18.93
C GLY A 91 26.82 -5.20 -19.61
N GLN A 92 26.42 -6.26 -18.91
CA GLN A 92 26.27 -7.60 -19.50
C GLN A 92 25.15 -7.58 -20.55
N ILE A 93 25.36 -8.26 -21.69
CA ILE A 93 24.37 -8.46 -22.73
C ILE A 93 23.74 -9.83 -22.57
N LEU A 94 22.41 -9.86 -22.53
CA LEU A 94 21.58 -11.05 -22.47
C LEU A 94 20.80 -11.18 -23.78
N LEU A 95 20.79 -12.37 -24.38
CA LEU A 95 20.02 -12.68 -25.57
C LEU A 95 18.82 -13.56 -25.19
N ALA A 96 17.61 -13.14 -25.55
CA ALA A 96 16.39 -13.87 -25.24
C ALA A 96 15.46 -13.97 -26.45
N LYS A 97 14.97 -15.17 -26.75
CA LYS A 97 13.95 -15.37 -27.80
C LYS A 97 12.62 -14.72 -27.42
N HIS A 98 12.25 -14.82 -26.15
CA HIS A 98 11.00 -14.27 -25.58
C HIS A 98 11.33 -13.52 -24.29
N VAL A 99 10.63 -12.42 -24.05
CA VAL A 99 10.77 -11.59 -22.84
C VAL A 99 9.41 -11.40 -22.21
N ILE A 100 9.30 -11.69 -20.91
CA ILE A 100 8.14 -11.34 -20.11
C ILE A 100 8.47 -10.08 -19.31
N VAL A 101 7.78 -8.98 -19.60
CA VAL A 101 7.96 -7.71 -18.88
C VAL A 101 7.10 -7.74 -17.64
N ALA A 102 7.73 -7.90 -16.48
CA ALA A 102 7.08 -7.93 -15.16
C ALA A 102 7.72 -6.90 -14.21
N CYS A 103 7.99 -5.69 -14.71
CA CYS A 103 8.72 -4.61 -14.02
C CYS A 103 7.98 -4.01 -12.82
N GLY A 104 6.73 -4.39 -12.59
CA GLY A 104 5.93 -3.91 -11.46
C GLY A 104 5.38 -2.50 -11.66
N THR A 105 5.04 -1.87 -10.54
CA THR A 105 4.38 -0.57 -10.53
C THR A 105 4.90 0.32 -9.40
N ARG A 106 4.69 1.64 -9.53
CA ARG A 106 5.02 2.66 -8.52
C ARG A 106 3.75 3.37 -8.05
N PRO A 107 3.69 3.87 -6.81
CA PRO A 107 2.59 4.70 -6.35
C PRO A 107 2.42 5.95 -7.22
N ARG A 108 1.17 6.38 -7.39
CA ARG A 108 0.87 7.71 -7.93
C ARG A 108 0.84 8.71 -6.79
N ALA A 109 1.47 9.86 -6.98
CA ALA A 109 1.32 11.03 -6.12
C ALA A 109 0.27 11.98 -6.70
N LEU A 110 -0.25 12.89 -5.88
CA LEU A 110 -0.97 14.05 -6.36
C LEU A 110 0.01 15.00 -7.09
N PRO A 111 -0.46 15.80 -8.06
CA PRO A 111 0.39 16.79 -8.72
C PRO A 111 1.09 17.70 -7.71
N GLY A 112 2.38 17.88 -7.85
CA GLY A 112 3.21 18.70 -6.95
C GLY A 112 3.53 18.09 -5.57
N LEU A 113 2.90 16.99 -5.17
CA LEU A 113 3.13 16.35 -3.88
C LEU A 113 4.25 15.31 -3.98
N GLN A 114 5.22 15.38 -3.09
CA GLN A 114 6.29 14.39 -2.98
C GLN A 114 6.11 13.53 -1.73
N PHE A 115 6.42 12.24 -1.85
CA PHE A 115 6.48 11.34 -0.70
C PHE A 115 7.80 11.55 0.04
N ASP A 116 7.71 11.73 1.35
CA ASP A 116 8.87 11.64 2.25
C ASP A 116 8.89 10.31 3.01
N GLU A 117 7.82 9.51 2.82
CA GLU A 117 7.60 8.19 3.44
C GLU A 117 7.54 8.24 4.98
N ASP A 118 7.36 9.43 5.55
CA ASP A 118 7.17 9.66 6.98
C ASP A 118 5.83 10.36 7.25
N VAL A 119 5.70 11.65 6.96
CA VAL A 119 4.44 12.41 7.15
C VAL A 119 3.51 12.24 5.96
N VAL A 120 4.04 12.38 4.74
CA VAL A 120 3.30 12.13 3.50
C VAL A 120 3.83 10.86 2.87
N CYS A 121 3.05 9.79 3.00
CA CYS A 121 3.48 8.44 2.66
C CYS A 121 2.80 7.89 1.42
N SER A 122 3.51 7.04 0.69
CA SER A 122 2.91 5.98 -0.08
C SER A 122 2.59 4.76 0.81
N ASN A 123 2.16 3.66 0.20
CA ASN A 123 2.06 2.39 0.92
C ASN A 123 3.38 1.92 1.54
N THR A 124 4.53 2.39 1.04
CA THR A 124 5.85 2.01 1.57
C THR A 124 6.05 2.55 2.97
N GLY A 125 5.88 3.85 3.18
CA GLY A 125 5.98 4.48 4.50
C GLY A 125 4.89 3.99 5.45
N ALA A 126 3.63 3.93 4.98
CA ALA A 126 2.53 3.49 5.82
C ALA A 126 2.65 2.03 6.30
N LEU A 127 3.33 1.14 5.56
CA LEU A 127 3.69 -0.21 6.02
C LEU A 127 4.78 -0.21 7.10
N ALA A 128 5.58 0.85 7.18
CA ALA A 128 6.76 0.94 8.04
C ALA A 128 6.55 1.75 9.32
N PHE A 129 5.37 2.28 9.58
CA PHE A 129 5.10 3.02 10.82
C PHE A 129 5.48 2.18 12.04
N LYS A 130 6.28 2.76 12.92
CA LYS A 130 6.74 2.10 14.14
C LYS A 130 5.67 2.04 15.22
N VAL A 131 4.79 3.04 15.22
CA VAL A 131 3.62 3.15 16.10
C VAL A 131 2.44 3.70 15.30
N PRO A 132 1.19 3.42 15.71
CA PRO A 132 0.03 4.02 15.08
C PRO A 132 0.07 5.54 15.22
N PRO A 133 -0.09 6.32 14.13
CA PRO A 133 -0.27 7.76 14.26
C PRO A 133 -1.58 8.06 14.99
N LYS A 134 -1.65 9.17 15.72
CA LYS A 134 -2.90 9.59 16.40
C LYS A 134 -4.03 9.79 15.39
N SER A 135 -3.72 10.45 14.27
CA SER A 135 -4.64 10.65 13.15
C SER A 135 -3.97 10.33 11.83
N LEU A 136 -4.70 9.63 10.95
CA LEU A 136 -4.24 9.23 9.62
C LEU A 136 -5.28 9.66 8.58
N GLY A 137 -4.90 10.60 7.71
CA GLY A 137 -5.62 10.89 6.49
C GLY A 137 -5.25 9.87 5.41
N ILE A 138 -6.21 9.44 4.61
CA ILE A 138 -5.98 8.53 3.48
C ILE A 138 -6.66 9.12 2.25
N ILE A 139 -5.91 9.39 1.20
CA ILE A 139 -6.48 9.79 -0.09
C ILE A 139 -6.51 8.56 -1.00
N GLY A 140 -7.72 8.10 -1.31
CA GLY A 140 -8.00 6.90 -2.09
C GLY A 140 -8.68 5.79 -1.30
N ALA A 141 -9.97 5.56 -1.58
CA ALA A 141 -10.80 4.50 -0.99
C ALA A 141 -10.72 3.17 -1.77
N GLY A 142 -9.59 2.91 -2.43
CA GLY A 142 -9.26 1.64 -3.05
C GLY A 142 -8.70 0.62 -2.07
N VAL A 143 -8.31 -0.57 -2.57
CA VAL A 143 -7.84 -1.70 -1.74
C VAL A 143 -6.71 -1.30 -0.80
N ILE A 144 -5.69 -0.58 -1.30
CA ILE A 144 -4.51 -0.22 -0.50
C ILE A 144 -4.89 0.72 0.65
N GLY A 145 -5.66 1.76 0.36
CA GLY A 145 -6.10 2.73 1.36
C GLY A 145 -6.95 2.07 2.45
N LEU A 146 -7.89 1.22 2.05
CA LEU A 146 -8.79 0.54 2.98
C LEU A 146 -8.08 -0.52 3.83
N GLU A 147 -7.16 -1.31 3.24
CA GLU A 147 -6.39 -2.30 3.99
C GLU A 147 -5.50 -1.64 5.04
N LEU A 148 -4.71 -0.63 4.66
CA LEU A 148 -3.82 0.05 5.60
C LEU A 148 -4.60 0.91 6.61
N GLY A 149 -5.67 1.56 6.16
CA GLY A 149 -6.61 2.25 7.06
C GLY A 149 -7.19 1.30 8.11
N SER A 150 -7.59 0.10 7.70
CA SER A 150 -8.09 -0.94 8.60
C SER A 150 -7.03 -1.39 9.62
N VAL A 151 -5.77 -1.55 9.20
CA VAL A 151 -4.66 -1.89 10.11
C VAL A 151 -4.53 -0.85 11.19
N TRP A 152 -4.35 0.42 10.81
CA TRP A 152 -4.04 1.48 11.77
C TRP A 152 -5.24 1.88 12.62
N SER A 153 -6.47 1.83 12.08
CA SER A 153 -7.69 2.02 12.87
C SER A 153 -7.83 0.97 13.97
N ARG A 154 -7.61 -0.32 13.68
CA ARG A 154 -7.64 -1.39 14.69
C ARG A 154 -6.61 -1.17 15.80
N LEU A 155 -5.48 -0.55 15.48
CA LEU A 155 -4.39 -0.27 16.40
C LEU A 155 -4.54 1.07 17.14
N GLY A 156 -5.62 1.83 16.87
CA GLY A 156 -5.99 3.01 17.65
C GLY A 156 -5.89 4.35 16.94
N SER A 157 -5.47 4.39 15.66
CA SER A 157 -5.50 5.63 14.88
C SER A 157 -6.93 6.07 14.57
N VAL A 158 -7.20 7.38 14.63
CA VAL A 158 -8.38 7.97 14.01
C VAL A 158 -8.11 8.08 12.51
N VAL A 159 -8.88 7.33 11.70
CA VAL A 159 -8.62 7.22 10.25
C VAL A 159 -9.76 7.88 9.47
N THR A 160 -9.41 8.84 8.60
CA THR A 160 -10.34 9.45 7.63
C THR A 160 -9.89 9.13 6.21
N VAL A 161 -10.80 8.58 5.42
CA VAL A 161 -10.54 8.19 4.02
C VAL A 161 -11.28 9.14 3.09
N PHE A 162 -10.55 9.77 2.18
CA PHE A 162 -11.07 10.67 1.16
C PHE A 162 -11.05 9.99 -0.21
N ASP A 163 -12.10 10.18 -1.02
CA ASP A 163 -12.10 9.76 -2.42
C ASP A 163 -13.01 10.68 -3.26
N MET A 164 -12.64 10.87 -4.52
CA MET A 164 -13.48 11.56 -5.50
C MET A 164 -14.70 10.72 -5.91
N ALA A 165 -14.59 9.40 -5.83
CA ALA A 165 -15.72 8.51 -6.07
C ALA A 165 -16.71 8.58 -4.91
N ALA A 166 -17.99 8.42 -5.22
CA ALA A 166 -19.07 8.38 -4.22
C ALA A 166 -19.06 7.10 -3.38
N ASP A 167 -18.36 6.07 -3.83
CA ASP A 167 -18.34 4.75 -3.21
C ASP A 167 -16.90 4.25 -2.98
N VAL A 168 -16.69 3.51 -1.89
CA VAL A 168 -15.44 2.77 -1.67
C VAL A 168 -15.35 1.61 -2.68
N LEU A 169 -14.14 1.21 -3.09
CA LEU A 169 -13.95 0.12 -4.06
C LEU A 169 -14.86 0.28 -5.30
N SER A 170 -14.95 1.47 -5.87
CA SER A 170 -15.89 1.84 -6.95
C SER A 170 -15.90 0.87 -8.15
N PHE A 171 -14.81 0.11 -8.35
CA PHE A 171 -14.67 -0.91 -9.39
C PHE A 171 -15.33 -2.27 -9.04
N ALA A 172 -15.72 -2.50 -7.78
CA ALA A 172 -16.18 -3.81 -7.30
C ALA A 172 -17.71 -4.03 -7.40
N GLY A 173 -18.44 -3.00 -7.85
CA GLY A 173 -19.91 -3.00 -7.91
C GLY A 173 -20.57 -2.62 -6.58
N LYS A 174 -21.79 -2.10 -6.67
CA LYS A 174 -22.49 -1.43 -5.56
C LYS A 174 -22.66 -2.31 -4.32
N THR A 175 -23.07 -3.56 -4.50
CA THR A 175 -23.30 -4.49 -3.36
C THR A 175 -22.02 -4.71 -2.54
N VAL A 176 -20.87 -4.90 -3.21
CA VAL A 176 -19.59 -5.10 -2.53
C VAL A 176 -19.14 -3.82 -1.85
N SER A 177 -19.30 -2.69 -2.54
CA SER A 177 -18.97 -1.36 -2.03
C SER A 177 -19.75 -1.03 -0.75
N ASP A 178 -21.06 -1.21 -0.77
CA ASP A 178 -21.93 -0.95 0.40
C ASP A 178 -21.57 -1.84 1.59
N ALA A 179 -21.37 -3.14 1.34
CA ALA A 179 -20.96 -4.07 2.39
C ALA A 179 -19.59 -3.69 2.99
N ALA A 180 -18.61 -3.38 2.13
CA ALA A 180 -17.28 -2.96 2.56
C ALA A 180 -17.34 -1.66 3.37
N ARG A 181 -18.06 -0.64 2.89
CA ARG A 181 -18.23 0.64 3.59
C ARG A 181 -18.84 0.43 4.97
N LYS A 182 -19.93 -0.34 5.05
CA LYS A 182 -20.59 -0.65 6.32
C LYS A 182 -19.63 -1.30 7.31
N MET A 183 -18.96 -2.39 6.92
CA MET A 183 -18.03 -3.13 7.79
C MET A 183 -16.86 -2.27 8.27
N LEU A 184 -16.31 -1.42 7.39
CA LEU A 184 -15.18 -0.57 7.72
C LEU A 184 -15.60 0.62 8.59
N SER A 185 -16.80 1.18 8.39
CA SER A 185 -17.37 2.20 9.28
C SER A 185 -17.64 1.64 10.68
N GLU A 186 -18.18 0.44 10.79
CA GLU A 186 -18.36 -0.27 12.07
C GLU A 186 -17.03 -0.55 12.78
N GLN A 187 -15.95 -0.68 12.01
CA GLN A 187 -14.58 -0.82 12.53
C GLN A 187 -13.98 0.51 13.01
N GLY A 188 -14.54 1.66 12.61
CA GLY A 188 -14.13 3.00 13.04
C GLY A 188 -13.48 3.85 11.95
N LEU A 189 -13.48 3.43 10.68
CA LEU A 189 -13.04 4.28 9.58
C LEU A 189 -14.10 5.35 9.28
N GLN A 190 -13.65 6.58 9.13
CA GLN A 190 -14.46 7.71 8.67
C GLN A 190 -14.27 7.90 7.17
N PHE A 191 -15.34 8.30 6.46
CA PHE A 191 -15.34 8.43 5.01
C PHE A 191 -15.81 9.80 4.56
N GLU A 192 -15.00 10.46 3.76
CA GLU A 192 -15.32 11.67 3.00
C GLU A 192 -15.26 11.30 1.50
N LEU A 193 -16.41 10.85 0.98
CA LEU A 193 -16.54 10.40 -0.41
C LEU A 193 -17.21 11.46 -1.27
N GLY A 194 -16.97 11.42 -2.58
CA GLY A 194 -17.45 12.44 -3.53
C GLY A 194 -16.77 13.79 -3.31
N VAL A 195 -15.52 13.81 -2.82
CA VAL A 195 -14.80 15.05 -2.53
C VAL A 195 -13.56 15.20 -3.42
N LEU A 196 -13.25 16.42 -3.81
CA LEU A 196 -12.05 16.76 -4.55
C LEU A 196 -10.98 17.27 -3.58
N ILE A 197 -9.81 16.61 -3.55
CA ILE A 197 -8.65 17.15 -2.82
C ILE A 197 -8.10 18.31 -3.64
N THR A 198 -8.13 19.51 -3.07
CA THR A 198 -7.67 20.74 -3.73
C THR A 198 -6.28 21.17 -3.30
N ASP A 199 -5.85 20.80 -2.08
CA ASP A 199 -4.52 21.15 -1.58
C ASP A 199 -4.06 20.17 -0.48
N VAL A 200 -2.73 20.00 -0.39
CA VAL A 200 -2.06 19.24 0.66
C VAL A 200 -0.80 19.99 1.07
N GLN A 201 -0.77 20.49 2.29
CA GLN A 201 0.35 21.27 2.81
C GLN A 201 0.89 20.68 4.10
N ARG A 202 2.22 20.66 4.26
CA ARG A 202 2.84 20.36 5.53
C ARG A 202 2.57 21.46 6.55
N SER A 203 2.42 21.07 7.81
CA SER A 203 2.30 21.96 8.96
C SER A 203 3.21 21.48 10.10
N GLU A 204 3.33 22.26 11.17
CA GLU A 204 4.07 21.86 12.36
C GLU A 204 3.44 20.64 13.06
N GLU A 205 2.12 20.49 12.96
CA GLU A 205 1.36 19.38 13.56
C GLU A 205 1.27 18.14 12.65
N GLY A 206 1.81 18.20 11.42
CA GLY A 206 1.76 17.11 10.44
C GLY A 206 1.41 17.59 9.02
N VAL A 207 0.18 17.34 8.56
CA VAL A 207 -0.25 17.66 7.19
C VAL A 207 -1.69 18.14 7.16
N ASN A 208 -1.93 19.25 6.50
CA ASN A 208 -3.24 19.82 6.22
C ASN A 208 -3.73 19.28 4.87
N VAL A 209 -4.93 18.73 4.85
CA VAL A 209 -5.63 18.27 3.64
C VAL A 209 -6.84 19.17 3.43
N THR A 210 -6.84 19.91 2.34
CA THR A 210 -7.99 20.73 1.91
C THR A 210 -8.76 19.99 0.84
N PHE A 211 -10.04 19.84 1.05
CA PHE A 211 -10.95 19.17 0.13
C PHE A 211 -12.21 20.00 -0.11
N GLU A 212 -12.85 19.76 -1.23
CA GLU A 212 -14.05 20.49 -1.65
C GLU A 212 -15.19 19.50 -1.91
N ARG A 213 -16.37 19.86 -1.39
CA ARG A 213 -17.66 19.21 -1.65
C ARG A 213 -18.70 20.29 -1.97
N ASP A 214 -19.37 20.17 -3.11
CA ASP A 214 -20.44 21.11 -3.54
C ASP A 214 -20.00 22.58 -3.50
N GLY A 215 -18.73 22.87 -3.87
CA GLY A 215 -18.18 24.22 -3.85
C GLY A 215 -17.71 24.71 -2.48
N ILE A 216 -17.93 23.94 -1.41
CA ILE A 216 -17.49 24.28 -0.06
C ILE A 216 -16.16 23.61 0.24
N LYS A 217 -15.16 24.43 0.64
CA LYS A 217 -13.83 23.94 1.02
C LYS A 217 -13.74 23.74 2.53
N GLU A 218 -13.20 22.60 2.91
CA GLU A 218 -12.84 22.25 4.28
C GLU A 218 -11.37 21.85 4.35
N THR A 219 -10.73 22.09 5.51
CA THR A 219 -9.36 21.66 5.79
C THR A 219 -9.33 20.83 7.06
N ARG A 220 -8.64 19.70 7.03
CA ARG A 220 -8.38 18.85 8.20
C ARG A 220 -6.90 18.57 8.35
N THR A 221 -6.43 18.55 9.58
CA THR A 221 -5.03 18.27 9.94
C THR A 221 -4.89 16.82 10.40
N PHE A 222 -3.85 16.16 9.90
CA PHE A 222 -3.50 14.79 10.27
C PHE A 222 -2.03 14.72 10.68
N GLU A 223 -1.71 13.84 11.62
CA GLU A 223 -0.32 13.54 11.96
C GLU A 223 0.41 12.92 10.76
N ARG A 224 -0.27 12.06 9.99
CA ARG A 224 0.27 11.43 8.78
C ARG A 224 -0.79 11.32 7.68
N LEU A 225 -0.31 11.30 6.44
CA LEU A 225 -1.14 11.15 5.25
C LEU A 225 -0.66 9.99 4.38
N LEU A 226 -1.55 9.06 4.09
CA LEU A 226 -1.34 8.02 3.08
C LEU A 226 -1.99 8.45 1.76
N VAL A 227 -1.22 8.50 0.68
CA VAL A 227 -1.75 8.71 -0.67
C VAL A 227 -1.80 7.38 -1.41
N ALA A 228 -3.02 6.90 -1.67
CA ALA A 228 -3.33 5.60 -2.27
C ALA A 228 -4.24 5.70 -3.51
N ILE A 229 -4.04 6.74 -4.33
CA ILE A 229 -4.85 7.09 -5.52
C ILE A 229 -4.57 6.24 -6.77
N GLY A 230 -3.89 5.13 -6.59
CA GLY A 230 -3.56 4.19 -7.65
C GLY A 230 -2.07 4.03 -7.87
N ARG A 231 -1.73 3.30 -8.93
CA ARG A 231 -0.35 2.96 -9.28
C ARG A 231 -0.12 3.21 -10.78
N ARG A 232 1.13 3.49 -11.16
CA ARG A 232 1.57 3.56 -12.56
C ARG A 232 2.55 2.44 -12.84
N SER A 233 2.57 1.97 -14.07
CA SER A 233 3.57 0.99 -14.50
C SER A 233 4.98 1.54 -14.31
N ALA A 234 5.95 0.67 -14.03
CA ALA A 234 7.37 1.00 -13.99
C ALA A 234 8.06 0.64 -15.32
N ILE A 235 7.33 0.74 -16.44
CA ILE A 235 7.79 0.34 -17.77
C ILE A 235 9.00 1.16 -18.24
N GLU A 236 9.14 2.38 -17.78
CA GLU A 236 10.26 3.25 -18.13
C GLU A 236 11.62 2.64 -17.71
N ASP A 237 11.61 1.84 -16.63
CA ASP A 237 12.82 1.21 -16.09
C ASP A 237 13.41 0.15 -17.05
N VAL A 238 12.64 -0.35 -18.01
CA VAL A 238 13.08 -1.38 -18.97
C VAL A 238 13.41 -0.83 -20.37
N ASN A 239 13.44 0.50 -20.53
CA ASN A 239 13.77 1.17 -21.80
C ASN A 239 12.94 0.68 -22.99
N PRO A 240 11.60 0.78 -22.96
CA PRO A 240 10.73 0.22 -24.01
C PRO A 240 10.88 0.89 -25.36
N GLN A 241 11.45 2.10 -25.42
CA GLN A 241 11.68 2.85 -26.67
C GLN A 241 12.80 2.26 -27.52
N ALA A 242 13.59 1.34 -26.98
CA ALA A 242 14.69 0.67 -27.71
C ALA A 242 14.20 -0.49 -28.63
N VAL A 243 12.87 -0.76 -28.66
CA VAL A 243 12.28 -1.90 -29.36
C VAL A 243 10.96 -1.59 -30.04
#